data_72ec2b4913df20c10249008a8496dc13
#
_entry.id   72ec2b4913df20c10249008a8496dc13
#
_cell.length_a   1.000
_cell.length_b   1.000
_cell.length_c   1.000
_cell.angle_alpha   90.00
_cell.angle_beta   90.00
_cell.angle_gamma   90.00
#
_symmetry.space_group_name_H-M   'P 1'
#
loop_
_entity.id
_entity.type
_entity.pdbx_description
1 polymer ?
#
loop_
_entity_poly.entity_id
_entity_poly.type
_entity_poly.pdbx_seq_one_letter_code
_entity_poly.pdbx_strand_id
1 'polypeptide(L)'
;RVAGLFGLAQGERQRGPRVRRGDVRSAIVDVVRAAKDNGEDLNGYQVIQQITERSNGAWRPSPGSVYPTVSQLEDEGLLVTTDSNGRRSLALTTAGEEYVAGHADELAAVWAPFEEPERDEEGGVADLRPEIGQVMGAVWQIVSTGSDRQRRAAIEILVETRRKLYGVLADGDDPEQPEAD
;
A
#
# COMPACT_ATOMS: atom_id res chain seq x y z
N ARG A 1 27.40 47.19 -5.06
CA ARG A 1 27.61 45.86 -4.41
C ARG A 1 26.25 45.21 -4.20
N VAL A 2 25.92 44.27 -5.06
CA VAL A 2 24.69 43.49 -4.97
C VAL A 2 25.10 42.12 -4.42
N ALA A 3 24.74 41.85 -3.20
CA ALA A 3 24.86 40.52 -2.59
C ALA A 3 23.47 39.86 -2.62
N GLY A 4 23.29 38.89 -3.37
CA GLY A 4 22.94 37.52 -3.33
C GLY A 4 21.72 37.19 -2.47
N LEU A 5 20.52 37.06 -3.10
CA LEU A 5 19.34 36.41 -2.53
C LEU A 5 19.18 35.06 -3.21
N PHE A 6 19.97 34.06 -2.79
CA PHE A 6 19.66 32.66 -3.00
C PHE A 6 19.15 32.11 -1.68
N GLY A 7 17.89 32.37 -1.40
CA GLY A 7 17.12 31.65 -0.40
C GLY A 7 16.80 30.29 -0.94
N LEU A 8 17.49 29.27 -0.45
CA LEU A 8 17.21 27.86 -0.65
C LEU A 8 15.84 27.54 -0.07
N ALA A 9 14.84 27.39 -0.93
CA ALA A 9 13.63 26.68 -0.58
C ALA A 9 14.03 25.21 -0.34
N GLN A 10 14.39 24.87 0.88
CA GLN A 10 14.43 23.50 1.34
C GLN A 10 13.00 23.00 1.34
N GLY A 11 12.66 22.22 0.31
CA GLY A 11 11.42 21.47 0.29
C GLY A 11 11.34 20.63 1.55
N GLU A 12 10.40 20.97 2.41
CA GLU A 12 9.97 20.10 3.51
C GLU A 12 9.55 18.78 2.86
N ARG A 13 10.43 17.79 2.96
CA ARG A 13 10.06 16.41 2.72
C ARG A 13 8.94 16.12 3.71
N GLN A 14 7.71 16.03 3.24
CA GLN A 14 6.59 15.52 4.03
C GLN A 14 7.05 14.17 4.55
N ARG A 15 7.41 14.14 5.82
CA ARG A 15 7.70 12.90 6.53
C ARG A 15 6.38 12.17 6.61
N GLY A 16 6.26 11.10 5.83
CA GLY A 16 5.14 10.17 5.94
C GLY A 16 4.95 9.72 7.40
N PRO A 17 3.81 9.10 7.72
CA PRO A 17 3.47 8.66 9.07
C PRO A 17 4.65 7.92 9.72
N ARG A 18 4.98 8.26 10.97
CA ARG A 18 6.07 7.59 11.70
C ARG A 18 5.63 6.20 12.09
N VAL A 19 6.14 5.22 11.36
CA VAL A 19 5.95 3.80 11.67
C VAL A 19 6.87 3.39 12.81
N ARG A 20 6.33 2.75 13.84
CA ARG A 20 7.07 2.21 14.99
C ARG A 20 7.44 0.75 14.72
N ARG A 21 8.42 0.21 15.45
CA ARG A 21 8.78 -1.22 15.32
C ARG A 21 7.62 -2.17 15.65
N GLY A 22 6.77 -1.82 16.61
CA GLY A 22 5.56 -2.57 16.94
C GLY A 22 4.55 -2.61 15.80
N ASP A 23 4.50 -1.55 14.99
CA ASP A 23 3.54 -1.46 13.88
C ASP A 23 3.81 -2.51 12.80
N VAL A 24 5.08 -2.86 12.53
CA VAL A 24 5.44 -3.94 11.58
C VAL A 24 4.89 -5.29 12.04
N ARG A 25 5.00 -5.59 13.34
CA ARG A 25 4.48 -6.82 13.93
C ARG A 25 2.96 -6.91 13.77
N SER A 26 2.24 -5.89 14.21
CA SER A 26 0.79 -5.84 14.14
C SER A 26 0.29 -5.87 12.69
N ALA A 27 0.97 -5.17 11.78
CA ALA A 27 0.64 -5.19 10.36
C ALA A 27 0.82 -6.59 9.74
N ILE A 28 1.90 -7.31 10.05
CA ILE A 28 2.13 -8.67 9.56
C ILE A 28 1.01 -9.60 10.02
N VAL A 29 0.68 -9.58 11.31
CA VAL A 29 -0.38 -10.42 11.88
C VAL A 29 -1.72 -10.13 11.21
N ASP A 30 -2.05 -8.86 11.01
CA ASP A 30 -3.33 -8.46 10.43
C ASP A 30 -3.45 -8.80 8.95
N VAL A 31 -2.39 -8.63 8.14
CA VAL A 31 -2.45 -9.02 6.72
C VAL A 31 -2.50 -10.53 6.54
N VAL A 32 -1.84 -11.33 7.40
CA VAL A 32 -1.93 -12.79 7.37
C VAL A 32 -3.34 -13.25 7.78
N ARG A 33 -3.95 -12.59 8.76
CA ARG A 33 -5.36 -12.82 9.12
C ARG A 33 -6.29 -12.53 7.94
N ALA A 34 -6.16 -11.37 7.33
CA ALA A 34 -7.01 -10.97 6.20
C ALA A 34 -6.87 -11.91 5.00
N ALA A 35 -5.66 -12.36 4.71
CA ALA A 35 -5.41 -13.35 3.65
C ALA A 35 -6.12 -14.67 3.92
N LYS A 36 -6.07 -15.16 5.17
CA LYS A 36 -6.80 -16.36 5.57
C LYS A 36 -8.30 -16.21 5.32
N ASP A 37 -8.89 -15.08 5.71
CA ASP A 37 -10.33 -14.81 5.53
C ASP A 37 -10.70 -14.78 4.04
N ASN A 38 -9.78 -14.38 3.17
CA ASN A 38 -9.96 -14.35 1.71
C ASN A 38 -9.56 -15.66 1.01
N GLY A 39 -9.05 -16.65 1.74
CA GLY A 39 -8.54 -17.89 1.16
C GLY A 39 -7.26 -17.72 0.35
N GLU A 40 -6.45 -16.73 0.69
CA GLU A 40 -5.18 -16.42 0.04
C GLU A 40 -4.00 -16.93 0.87
N ASP A 41 -2.97 -17.41 0.17
CA ASP A 41 -1.70 -17.80 0.78
C ASP A 41 -0.68 -16.68 0.61
N LEU A 42 -0.06 -16.23 1.70
CA LEU A 42 0.98 -15.19 1.68
C LEU A 42 2.35 -15.74 2.04
N ASN A 43 3.34 -15.44 1.23
CA ASN A 43 4.75 -15.54 1.62
C ASN A 43 5.27 -14.20 2.16
N GLY A 44 6.50 -14.17 2.70
CA GLY A 44 7.07 -12.95 3.29
C GLY A 44 7.15 -11.75 2.33
N TYR A 45 7.36 -12.00 1.04
CA TYR A 45 7.34 -10.93 0.05
C TYR A 45 5.93 -10.38 -0.19
N GLN A 46 4.94 -11.25 -0.27
CA GLN A 46 3.54 -10.85 -0.44
C GLN A 46 3.01 -10.11 0.79
N VAL A 47 3.51 -10.43 2.00
CA VAL A 47 3.23 -9.63 3.20
C VAL A 47 3.67 -8.18 3.03
N ILE A 48 4.87 -7.94 2.50
CA ILE A 48 5.35 -6.58 2.20
C ILE A 48 4.42 -5.88 1.20
N GLN A 49 3.97 -6.60 0.17
CA GLN A 49 3.04 -6.05 -0.82
C GLN A 49 1.68 -5.71 -0.19
N GLN A 50 1.10 -6.61 0.58
CA GLN A 50 -0.18 -6.39 1.25
C GLN A 50 -0.14 -5.20 2.22
N ILE A 51 0.94 -5.04 2.97
CA ILE A 51 1.12 -3.85 3.84
C ILE A 51 1.20 -2.58 2.98
N THR A 52 1.91 -2.62 1.86
CA THR A 52 2.03 -1.48 0.96
C THR A 52 0.69 -1.11 0.34
N GLU A 53 -0.07 -2.08 -0.11
CA GLU A 53 -1.41 -1.88 -0.69
C GLU A 53 -2.38 -1.32 0.34
N ARG A 54 -2.43 -1.90 1.53
CA ARG A 54 -3.36 -1.49 2.59
C ARG A 54 -3.06 -0.09 3.15
N SER A 55 -1.82 0.36 3.06
CA SER A 55 -1.43 1.72 3.41
C SER A 55 -1.53 2.70 2.23
N ASN A 56 -2.20 2.34 1.13
CA ASN A 56 -2.28 3.15 -0.09
C ASN A 56 -0.90 3.60 -0.62
N GLY A 57 0.12 2.73 -0.48
CA GLY A 57 1.49 3.00 -0.89
C GLY A 57 2.29 3.90 0.05
N ALA A 58 1.68 4.41 1.13
CA ALA A 58 2.32 5.31 2.07
C ALA A 58 3.37 4.63 2.96
N TRP A 59 3.23 3.30 3.15
CA TRP A 59 4.16 2.51 3.95
C TRP A 59 4.57 1.23 3.24
N ARG A 60 5.86 1.14 2.93
CA ARG A 60 6.49 -0.07 2.42
C ARG A 60 7.56 -0.54 3.39
N PRO A 61 7.30 -1.56 4.21
CA PRO A 61 8.29 -2.08 5.13
C PRO A 61 9.44 -2.75 4.37
N SER A 62 10.66 -2.64 4.90
CA SER A 62 11.82 -3.29 4.30
C SER A 62 11.83 -4.80 4.58
N PRO A 63 12.42 -5.61 3.69
CA PRO A 63 12.65 -7.03 3.97
C PRO A 63 13.41 -7.25 5.27
N GLY A 64 14.38 -6.39 5.59
CA GLY A 64 15.18 -6.44 6.83
C GLY A 64 14.36 -6.18 8.11
N SER A 65 13.17 -5.59 8.01
CA SER A 65 12.24 -5.46 9.14
C SER A 65 11.19 -6.58 9.16
N VAL A 66 10.74 -7.05 8.01
CA VAL A 66 9.66 -8.05 7.92
C VAL A 66 10.14 -9.45 8.26
N TYR A 67 11.22 -9.94 7.62
CA TYR A 67 11.66 -11.31 7.83
C TYR A 67 12.06 -11.64 9.29
N PRO A 68 12.84 -10.79 9.99
CA PRO A 68 13.13 -11.05 11.39
C PRO A 68 11.88 -11.01 12.29
N THR A 69 10.91 -10.16 11.96
CA THR A 69 9.66 -10.07 12.72
C THR A 69 8.78 -11.31 12.47
N VAL A 70 8.75 -11.83 11.25
CA VAL A 70 8.08 -13.10 10.94
C VAL A 70 8.73 -14.24 11.76
N SER A 71 10.07 -14.36 11.76
CA SER A 71 10.77 -15.37 12.55
C SER A 71 10.46 -15.24 14.06
N GLN A 72 10.38 -14.03 14.56
CA GLN A 72 10.00 -13.80 15.96
C GLN A 72 8.56 -14.26 16.24
N LEU A 73 7.61 -13.96 15.33
CA LEU A 73 6.22 -14.42 15.46
C LEU A 73 6.09 -15.94 15.38
N GLU A 74 6.94 -16.60 14.60
CA GLU A 74 7.04 -18.07 14.56
C GLU A 74 7.61 -18.62 15.87
N ASP A 75 8.66 -18.04 16.42
CA ASP A 75 9.26 -18.42 17.70
C ASP A 75 8.27 -18.25 18.86
N GLU A 76 7.40 -17.23 18.80
CA GLU A 76 6.33 -17.00 19.76
C GLU A 76 5.12 -17.94 19.53
N GLY A 77 5.11 -18.71 18.46
CA GLY A 77 4.04 -19.65 18.12
C GLY A 77 2.76 -19.00 17.63
N LEU A 78 2.80 -17.74 17.17
CA LEU A 78 1.65 -17.03 16.62
C LEU A 78 1.48 -17.25 15.11
N LEU A 79 2.59 -17.42 14.39
CA LEU A 79 2.62 -17.78 12.98
C LEU A 79 3.31 -19.13 12.78
N VAL A 80 3.03 -19.75 11.67
CA VAL A 80 3.71 -20.94 11.17
C VAL A 80 3.91 -20.81 9.67
N THR A 81 5.09 -21.21 9.20
CA THR A 81 5.31 -21.41 7.76
C THR A 81 4.78 -22.79 7.38
N THR A 82 3.86 -22.83 6.44
CA THR A 82 3.35 -24.04 5.82
C THR A 82 3.98 -24.20 4.43
N ASP A 83 4.25 -25.44 4.04
CA ASP A 83 4.69 -25.76 2.67
C ASP A 83 3.57 -26.53 1.99
N SER A 84 2.96 -25.92 0.99
CA SER A 84 1.93 -26.53 0.17
C SER A 84 2.37 -26.49 -1.29
N ASN A 85 2.58 -27.67 -1.88
CA ASN A 85 3.02 -27.82 -3.27
C ASN A 85 4.31 -27.06 -3.63
N GLY A 86 5.30 -27.02 -2.72
CA GLY A 86 6.56 -26.32 -2.92
C GLY A 86 6.46 -24.80 -2.80
N ARG A 87 5.34 -24.28 -2.28
CA ARG A 87 5.16 -22.88 -1.96
C ARG A 87 5.10 -22.71 -0.44
N ARG A 88 5.99 -21.86 0.07
CA ARG A 88 5.99 -21.47 1.47
C ARG A 88 4.97 -20.37 1.69
N SER A 89 4.01 -20.62 2.58
CA SER A 89 3.02 -19.63 3.00
C SER A 89 3.00 -19.48 4.52
N LEU A 90 2.64 -18.29 4.97
CA LEU A 90 2.49 -17.95 6.38
C LEU A 90 1.03 -18.16 6.77
N ALA A 91 0.81 -18.81 7.90
CA ALA A 91 -0.51 -18.99 8.47
C ALA A 91 -0.52 -18.64 9.96
N LEU A 92 -1.67 -18.19 10.47
CA LEU A 92 -1.90 -18.08 11.91
C LEU A 92 -2.01 -19.47 12.52
N THR A 93 -1.40 -19.65 13.68
CA THR A 93 -1.67 -20.79 14.55
C THR A 93 -2.96 -20.57 15.36
N THR A 94 -3.43 -21.56 16.10
CA THR A 94 -4.55 -21.36 17.05
C THR A 94 -4.24 -20.26 18.06
N ALA A 95 -3.02 -20.22 18.58
CA ALA A 95 -2.59 -19.13 19.47
C ALA A 95 -2.54 -17.77 18.76
N GLY A 96 -2.16 -17.75 17.47
CA GLY A 96 -2.22 -16.56 16.63
C GLY A 96 -3.64 -16.04 16.42
N GLU A 97 -4.60 -16.92 16.24
CA GLU A 97 -6.03 -16.55 16.11
C GLU A 97 -6.60 -15.99 17.44
N GLU A 98 -6.22 -16.60 18.57
CA GLU A 98 -6.58 -16.08 19.89
C GLU A 98 -5.95 -14.71 20.14
N TYR A 99 -4.70 -14.53 19.73
CA TYR A 99 -4.01 -13.23 19.82
C TYR A 99 -4.75 -12.17 19.01
N VAL A 100 -5.13 -12.46 17.76
CA VAL A 100 -5.90 -11.56 16.90
C VAL A 100 -7.22 -11.17 17.56
N ALA A 101 -7.94 -12.15 18.10
CA ALA A 101 -9.23 -11.89 18.76
C ALA A 101 -9.08 -10.98 20.01
N GLY A 102 -7.98 -11.13 20.75
CA GLY A 102 -7.70 -10.32 21.93
C GLY A 102 -7.12 -8.93 21.67
N HIS A 103 -6.59 -8.69 20.45
CA HIS A 103 -5.87 -7.47 20.09
C HIS A 103 -6.46 -6.77 18.84
N ALA A 104 -7.74 -6.99 18.55
CA ALA A 104 -8.39 -6.47 17.34
C ALA A 104 -8.23 -4.94 17.20
N ASP A 105 -8.41 -4.19 18.29
CA ASP A 105 -8.28 -2.73 18.29
C ASP A 105 -6.83 -2.27 18.03
N GLU A 106 -5.84 -2.98 18.57
CA GLU A 106 -4.42 -2.69 18.35
C GLU A 106 -4.04 -2.96 16.88
N LEU A 107 -4.52 -4.07 16.32
CA LEU A 107 -4.29 -4.42 14.92
C LEU A 107 -4.95 -3.44 13.97
N ALA A 108 -6.15 -2.97 14.28
CA ALA A 108 -6.83 -1.93 13.51
C ALA A 108 -6.10 -0.58 13.61
N ALA A 109 -5.64 -0.21 14.80
CA ALA A 109 -4.99 1.08 15.05
C ALA A 109 -3.69 1.28 14.25
N VAL A 110 -3.04 0.20 13.80
CA VAL A 110 -1.82 0.31 12.97
C VAL A 110 -2.10 0.96 11.61
N TRP A 111 -3.33 0.87 11.12
CA TRP A 111 -3.73 1.43 9.83
C TRP A 111 -4.28 2.84 9.93
N ALA A 112 -4.70 3.29 11.12
CA ALA A 112 -5.28 4.61 11.32
C ALA A 112 -4.46 5.78 10.76
N PRO A 113 -3.10 5.80 10.80
CA PRO A 113 -2.31 6.85 10.18
C PRO A 113 -2.38 6.89 8.65
N PHE A 114 -2.87 5.81 8.03
CA PHE A 114 -2.97 5.63 6.57
C PHE A 114 -4.42 5.68 6.09
N GLU A 115 -5.38 5.61 7.01
CA GLU A 115 -6.77 5.87 6.72
C GLU A 115 -6.93 7.38 6.54
N GLU A 116 -7.42 7.79 5.37
CA GLU A 116 -7.78 9.18 5.19
C GLU A 116 -8.95 9.49 6.12
N PRO A 117 -8.96 10.64 6.83
CA PRO A 117 -10.17 11.07 7.51
C PRO A 117 -11.29 11.11 6.48
N GLU A 118 -12.43 10.46 6.80
CA GLU A 118 -13.65 10.59 6.00
C GLU A 118 -13.89 12.08 5.78
N ARG A 119 -13.53 12.56 4.60
CA ARG A 119 -13.87 13.91 4.20
C ARG A 119 -15.32 13.84 3.81
N ASP A 120 -16.12 14.53 4.59
CA ASP A 120 -17.50 14.84 4.27
C ASP A 120 -17.60 15.18 2.78
N GLU A 121 -18.45 14.42 2.06
CA GLU A 121 -18.72 14.60 0.63
C GLU A 121 -19.49 15.92 0.39
N GLU A 122 -18.88 17.06 0.71
CA GLU A 122 -19.35 18.35 0.26
C GLU A 122 -18.24 19.07 -0.52
N GLY A 123 -18.20 18.80 -1.84
CA GLY A 123 -17.49 19.63 -2.81
C GLY A 123 -15.99 19.36 -2.97
N GLY A 124 -15.50 18.16 -2.67
CA GLY A 124 -14.09 17.81 -2.80
C GLY A 124 -13.72 17.28 -4.19
N VAL A 125 -12.58 17.74 -4.69
CA VAL A 125 -11.87 17.16 -5.85
C VAL A 125 -11.76 15.63 -5.67
N ALA A 126 -12.14 14.85 -6.69
CA ALA A 126 -12.08 13.40 -6.67
C ALA A 126 -10.67 12.92 -6.25
N ASP A 127 -10.61 12.08 -5.21
CA ASP A 127 -9.33 11.52 -4.77
C ASP A 127 -8.91 10.37 -5.67
N LEU A 128 -7.81 10.54 -6.39
CA LEU A 128 -7.26 9.55 -7.31
C LEU A 128 -6.39 8.48 -6.62
N ARG A 129 -6.03 8.66 -5.35
CA ARG A 129 -5.07 7.78 -4.65
C ARG A 129 -5.55 6.34 -4.52
N PRO A 130 -6.82 6.05 -4.17
CA PRO A 130 -7.32 4.68 -4.12
C PRO A 130 -7.21 3.98 -5.46
N GLU A 131 -7.55 4.68 -6.55
CA GLU A 131 -7.48 4.12 -7.90
C GLU A 131 -6.05 3.86 -8.34
N ILE A 132 -5.13 4.78 -8.02
CA ILE A 132 -3.69 4.58 -8.26
C ILE A 132 -3.21 3.31 -7.53
N GLY A 133 -3.60 3.11 -6.28
CA GLY A 133 -3.25 1.92 -5.50
C GLY A 133 -3.72 0.62 -6.16
N GLN A 134 -4.97 0.56 -6.59
CA GLN A 134 -5.55 -0.59 -7.28
C GLN A 134 -4.85 -0.89 -8.61
N VAL A 135 -4.60 0.14 -9.41
CA VAL A 135 -3.87 0.00 -10.69
C VAL A 135 -2.46 -0.54 -10.45
N MET A 136 -1.75 0.01 -9.46
CA MET A 136 -0.40 -0.45 -9.11
C MET A 136 -0.39 -1.89 -8.60
N GLY A 137 -1.39 -2.30 -7.82
CA GLY A 137 -1.57 -3.68 -7.37
C GLY A 137 -1.72 -4.65 -8.55
N ALA A 138 -2.60 -4.32 -9.50
CA ALA A 138 -2.80 -5.12 -10.71
C ALA A 138 -1.52 -5.20 -11.57
N VAL A 139 -0.80 -4.10 -11.74
CA VAL A 139 0.47 -4.06 -12.46
C VAL A 139 1.51 -4.98 -11.79
N TRP A 140 1.64 -4.92 -10.48
CA TRP A 140 2.57 -5.77 -9.73
C TRP A 140 2.22 -7.25 -9.83
N GLN A 141 0.95 -7.60 -9.80
CA GLN A 141 0.52 -8.97 -9.97
C GLN A 141 0.92 -9.50 -11.34
N ILE A 142 0.74 -8.71 -12.40
CA ILE A 142 1.16 -9.08 -13.76
C ILE A 142 2.68 -9.21 -13.86
N VAL A 143 3.44 -8.30 -13.23
CA VAL A 143 4.90 -8.37 -13.20
C VAL A 143 5.39 -9.64 -12.49
N SER A 144 4.76 -10.01 -11.38
CA SER A 144 5.20 -11.11 -10.53
C SER A 144 4.80 -12.48 -11.07
N THR A 145 3.59 -12.62 -11.58
CA THR A 145 2.99 -13.92 -11.94
C THR A 145 2.47 -13.99 -13.37
N GLY A 146 2.45 -12.86 -14.09
CA GLY A 146 1.90 -12.77 -15.43
C GLY A 146 2.77 -13.46 -16.48
N SER A 147 2.11 -13.99 -17.51
CA SER A 147 2.76 -14.48 -18.73
C SER A 147 3.33 -13.32 -19.56
N ASP A 148 4.24 -13.62 -20.49
CA ASP A 148 4.80 -12.61 -21.41
C ASP A 148 3.73 -11.92 -22.26
N ARG A 149 2.64 -12.62 -22.57
CA ARG A 149 1.50 -12.05 -23.26
C ARG A 149 0.77 -11.02 -22.38
N GLN A 150 0.54 -11.35 -21.12
CA GLN A 150 -0.10 -10.44 -20.16
C GLN A 150 0.76 -9.22 -19.88
N ARG A 151 2.07 -9.38 -19.76
CA ARG A 151 3.02 -8.27 -19.58
C ARG A 151 3.00 -7.31 -20.76
N ARG A 152 2.99 -7.82 -21.99
CA ARG A 152 2.89 -6.99 -23.21
C ARG A 152 1.58 -6.22 -23.26
N ALA A 153 0.46 -6.87 -22.99
CA ALA A 153 -0.84 -6.22 -22.94
C ALA A 153 -0.90 -5.12 -21.86
N ALA A 154 -0.33 -5.37 -20.67
CA ALA A 154 -0.25 -4.38 -19.63
C ALA A 154 0.59 -3.15 -20.01
N ILE A 155 1.70 -3.34 -20.73
CA ILE A 155 2.52 -2.23 -21.25
C ILE A 155 1.70 -1.36 -22.21
N GLU A 156 0.94 -1.95 -23.12
CA GLU A 156 0.10 -1.23 -24.06
C GLU A 156 -0.96 -0.38 -23.34
N ILE A 157 -1.64 -0.98 -22.35
CA ILE A 157 -2.62 -0.28 -21.50
C ILE A 157 -1.99 0.88 -20.76
N LEU A 158 -0.83 0.68 -20.12
CA LEU A 158 -0.15 1.73 -19.37
C LEU A 158 0.33 2.87 -20.25
N VAL A 159 0.80 2.58 -21.46
CA VAL A 159 1.21 3.60 -22.44
C VAL A 159 0.02 4.45 -22.87
N GLU A 160 -1.11 3.81 -23.15
CA GLU A 160 -2.33 4.52 -23.53
C GLU A 160 -2.90 5.36 -22.39
N THR A 161 -2.96 4.78 -21.18
CA THR A 161 -3.42 5.47 -19.96
C THR A 161 -2.56 6.71 -19.70
N ARG A 162 -1.23 6.56 -19.76
CA ARG A 162 -0.31 7.68 -19.60
C ARG A 162 -0.59 8.80 -20.61
N ARG A 163 -0.81 8.45 -21.87
CA ARG A 163 -1.12 9.44 -22.94
C ARG A 163 -2.42 10.18 -22.63
N LYS A 164 -3.46 9.46 -22.22
CA LYS A 164 -4.75 10.05 -21.86
C LYS A 164 -4.63 10.98 -20.65
N LEU A 165 -3.88 10.59 -19.61
CA LEU A 165 -3.67 11.44 -18.44
C LEU A 165 -2.91 12.73 -18.77
N TYR A 166 -1.91 12.66 -19.66
CA TYR A 166 -1.26 13.89 -20.15
C TYR A 166 -2.18 14.75 -21.00
N GLY A 167 -3.14 14.16 -21.73
CA GLY A 167 -4.19 14.89 -22.42
C GLY A 167 -5.05 15.70 -21.46
N VAL A 168 -5.52 15.07 -20.37
CA VAL A 168 -6.30 15.76 -19.32
C VAL A 168 -5.53 16.92 -18.71
N LEU A 169 -4.21 16.76 -18.48
CA LEU A 169 -3.37 17.84 -17.99
C LEU A 169 -3.18 18.98 -19.01
N ALA A 170 -3.18 18.67 -20.30
CA ALA A 170 -3.01 19.66 -21.37
C ALA A 170 -4.30 20.44 -21.67
N ASP A 171 -5.46 19.82 -21.45
CA ASP A 171 -6.77 20.46 -21.69
C ASP A 171 -7.10 21.52 -20.64
N GLY A 172 -6.32 21.65 -19.54
CA GLY A 172 -6.32 22.72 -18.56
C GLY A 172 -7.71 23.23 -18.14
N ASP A 173 -7.88 23.69 -16.94
CA ASP A 173 -9.09 24.39 -16.51
C ASP A 173 -9.36 25.56 -17.48
N ASP A 174 -10.35 25.37 -18.35
CA ASP A 174 -10.92 26.48 -19.13
C ASP A 174 -11.68 27.35 -18.11
N PRO A 175 -11.21 28.55 -17.77
CA PRO A 175 -11.92 29.38 -16.82
C PRO A 175 -13.28 29.69 -17.42
N GLU A 176 -14.36 29.26 -16.74
CA GLU A 176 -15.74 29.63 -17.02
C GLU A 176 -15.79 31.10 -17.48
N GLN A 177 -16.11 31.31 -18.76
CA GLN A 177 -16.35 32.63 -19.27
C GLN A 177 -17.58 33.17 -18.51
N PRO A 178 -17.53 34.32 -17.85
CA PRO A 178 -18.72 34.92 -17.28
C PRO A 178 -19.65 35.27 -18.44
N GLU A 179 -20.84 34.69 -18.41
CA GLU A 179 -21.92 35.08 -19.33
C GLU A 179 -22.11 36.59 -19.23
N ALA A 180 -21.84 37.27 -20.33
CA ALA A 180 -22.12 38.70 -20.47
C ALA A 180 -23.63 38.88 -20.63
N ASP A 181 -24.21 39.56 -19.68
CA ASP A 181 -25.58 40.06 -19.68
C ASP A 181 -25.70 41.33 -20.57
#